data_70bb822258c1696771b82a619a3394b0
#
_entry.id   70bb822258c1696771b82a619a3394b0
#
_cell.length_a   1.000
_cell.length_b   1.000
_cell.length_c   1.000
_cell.angle_alpha   90.00
_cell.angle_beta   90.00
_cell.angle_gamma   90.00
#
_symmetry.space_group_name_H-M   'P 1'
#
loop_
_entity.id
_entity.type
_entity.pdbx_description
1 polymer ?
#
loop_
_entity_poly.entity_id
_entity_poly.type
_entity_poly.pdbx_seq_one_letter_code
_entity_poly.pdbx_strand_id
1 'polypeptide(L)'
;EAGVSQADIKYASIYDSFTITVVMQIEDLGFCAKGDGGKFVSDGNLIAGVGKFPINTDGGGLCNNHPMNRGGMTKVIEAVRQLRGEANSVVQIPNCDIALAHGTGGGLGTRHGSATLIFERE
;
A
#
# COMPACT_ATOMS: atom_id res chain seq x y z
N GLU A 1 2.61 9.82 15.31
CA GLU A 1 1.78 11.04 15.10
C GLU A 1 0.31 10.69 14.84
N ALA A 2 0.03 9.63 14.09
CA ALA A 2 -1.35 9.22 13.77
C ALA A 2 -2.06 8.45 14.90
N GLY A 3 -1.36 8.05 15.95
CA GLY A 3 -1.96 7.32 17.07
C GLY A 3 -2.33 5.87 16.79
N VAL A 4 -1.90 5.32 15.66
CA VAL A 4 -2.14 3.92 15.25
C VAL A 4 -0.82 3.17 15.09
N SER A 5 -0.85 1.86 15.28
CA SER A 5 0.30 0.99 15.04
C SER A 5 0.22 0.34 13.65
N GLN A 6 1.32 -0.25 13.18
CA GLN A 6 1.33 -1.02 11.94
C GLN A 6 0.36 -2.21 11.99
N ALA A 7 0.13 -2.78 13.16
CA ALA A 7 -0.79 -3.91 13.34
C ALA A 7 -2.28 -3.52 13.15
N ASP A 8 -2.60 -2.24 13.30
CA ASP A 8 -3.96 -1.74 13.12
C ASP A 8 -4.32 -1.57 11.64
N ILE A 9 -3.33 -1.46 10.76
CA ILE A 9 -3.53 -1.24 9.32
C ILE A 9 -3.99 -2.55 8.65
N LYS A 10 -5.18 -2.52 8.07
CA LYS A 10 -5.80 -3.69 7.40
C LYS A 10 -5.49 -3.76 5.90
N TYR A 11 -5.17 -2.63 5.30
CA TYR A 11 -4.89 -2.51 3.88
C TYR A 11 -3.84 -1.43 3.63
N ALA A 12 -2.95 -1.67 2.68
CA ALA A 12 -2.03 -0.63 2.22
C ALA A 12 -2.02 -0.50 0.70
N SER A 13 -2.09 0.73 0.22
CA SER A 13 -1.85 1.08 -1.18
C SER A 13 -0.49 1.75 -1.28
N ILE A 14 0.50 1.02 -1.81
CA ILE A 14 1.91 1.39 -1.82
C ILE A 14 2.36 1.62 -3.26
N TYR A 15 3.08 2.72 -3.52
CA TYR A 15 3.54 3.06 -4.85
C TYR A 15 4.59 2.06 -5.36
N ASP A 16 4.21 1.31 -6.39
CA ASP A 16 4.94 0.18 -6.94
C ASP A 16 5.58 0.52 -8.30
N SER A 17 6.48 1.48 -8.31
CA SER A 17 7.23 1.80 -9.53
C SER A 17 8.10 0.64 -10.04
N PHE A 18 8.56 -0.20 -9.13
CA PHE A 18 9.24 -1.48 -9.35
C PHE A 18 8.88 -2.42 -8.19
N THR A 19 8.96 -3.73 -8.40
CA THR A 19 8.69 -4.73 -7.37
C THR A 19 9.59 -4.54 -6.14
N ILE A 20 10.88 -4.30 -6.35
CA ILE A 20 11.83 -4.05 -5.26
C ILE A 20 11.49 -2.80 -4.45
N THR A 21 10.89 -1.79 -5.08
CA THR A 21 10.49 -0.56 -4.39
C THR A 21 9.43 -0.86 -3.32
N VAL A 22 8.51 -1.78 -3.60
CA VAL A 22 7.47 -2.21 -2.63
C VAL A 22 8.14 -2.88 -1.43
N VAL A 23 9.08 -3.78 -1.65
CA VAL A 23 9.81 -4.48 -0.57
C VAL A 23 10.51 -3.47 0.34
N MET A 24 11.24 -2.52 -0.25
CA MET A 24 11.93 -1.46 0.50
C MET A 24 10.96 -0.58 1.30
N GLN A 25 9.85 -0.18 0.70
CA GLN A 25 8.84 0.64 1.38
C GLN A 25 8.17 -0.09 2.55
N ILE A 26 7.90 -1.39 2.42
CA ILE A 26 7.35 -2.22 3.51
C ILE A 26 8.31 -2.22 4.71
N GLU A 27 9.61 -2.36 4.47
CA GLU A 27 10.64 -2.26 5.51
C GLU A 27 10.74 -0.83 6.10
N ASP A 28 10.71 0.20 5.23
CA ASP A 28 10.81 1.60 5.64
C ASP A 28 9.61 2.06 6.47
N LEU A 29 8.44 1.56 6.16
CA LEU A 29 7.19 1.81 6.89
C LEU A 29 7.09 1.00 8.20
N GLY A 30 8.02 0.07 8.44
CA GLY A 30 8.10 -0.69 9.68
C GLY A 30 7.16 -1.90 9.79
N PHE A 31 6.65 -2.41 8.68
CA PHE A 31 5.83 -3.62 8.67
C PHE A 31 6.66 -4.90 8.89
N CYS A 32 7.95 -4.84 8.63
CA CYS A 32 8.93 -5.86 8.99
C CYS A 32 10.29 -5.22 9.26
N ALA A 33 11.22 -6.00 9.83
CA ALA A 33 12.58 -5.53 10.06
C ALA A 33 13.33 -5.33 8.73
N LYS A 34 14.34 -4.46 8.74
CA LYS A 34 15.23 -4.27 7.59
C LYS A 34 15.93 -5.58 7.25
N GLY A 35 15.86 -5.96 5.97
CA GLY A 35 16.38 -7.21 5.44
C GLY A 35 15.38 -8.37 5.43
N ASP A 36 14.24 -8.25 6.10
CA ASP A 36 13.19 -9.27 6.15
C ASP A 36 12.08 -9.08 5.10
N GLY A 37 12.15 -8.01 4.30
CA GLY A 37 11.11 -7.67 3.33
C GLY A 37 10.83 -8.79 2.33
N GLY A 38 11.85 -9.47 1.83
CA GLY A 38 11.70 -10.61 0.93
C GLY A 38 10.91 -11.75 1.56
N LYS A 39 11.16 -12.07 2.82
CA LYS A 39 10.40 -13.06 3.59
C LYS A 39 8.97 -12.58 3.87
N PHE A 40 8.79 -11.30 4.18
CA PHE A 40 7.49 -10.72 4.46
C PHE A 40 6.55 -10.82 3.26
N VAL A 41 7.04 -10.60 2.03
CA VAL A 41 6.22 -10.64 0.82
C VAL A 41 6.00 -12.04 0.24
N SER A 42 6.68 -13.06 0.78
CA SER A 42 6.56 -14.44 0.31
C SER A 42 5.21 -15.08 0.62
N ASP A 43 4.96 -16.25 0.04
CA ASP A 43 3.81 -17.11 0.31
C ASP A 43 2.44 -16.44 0.12
N GLY A 44 2.37 -15.44 -0.77
CA GLY A 44 1.14 -14.73 -1.08
C GLY A 44 0.67 -13.75 0.00
N ASN A 45 1.55 -13.35 0.92
CA ASN A 45 1.19 -12.47 2.04
C ASN A 45 0.53 -11.15 1.62
N LEU A 46 0.84 -10.66 0.41
CA LEU A 46 0.30 -9.40 -0.11
C LEU A 46 -1.00 -9.56 -0.92
N ILE A 47 -1.49 -10.78 -1.09
CA ILE A 47 -2.65 -11.07 -1.96
C ILE A 47 -3.94 -10.99 -1.14
N ALA A 48 -4.92 -10.22 -1.62
CA ALA A 48 -6.23 -10.14 -1.01
C ALA A 48 -6.93 -11.51 -0.96
N GLY A 49 -7.50 -11.84 0.19
CA GLY A 49 -8.16 -13.14 0.42
C GLY A 49 -7.20 -14.32 0.67
N VAL A 50 -5.89 -14.13 0.54
CA VAL A 50 -4.87 -15.16 0.76
C VAL A 50 -3.95 -14.78 1.92
N GLY A 51 -3.31 -13.64 1.81
CA GLY A 51 -2.32 -13.16 2.76
C GLY A 51 -2.90 -12.36 3.91
N LYS A 52 -2.02 -12.00 4.84
CA LYS A 52 -2.37 -11.22 6.03
C LYS A 52 -2.24 -9.71 5.84
N PHE A 53 -1.49 -9.29 4.82
CA PHE A 53 -1.23 -7.89 4.55
C PHE A 53 -1.49 -7.55 3.08
N PRO A 54 -2.76 -7.51 2.65
CA PRO A 54 -3.10 -7.23 1.26
C PRO A 54 -2.75 -5.80 0.86
N ILE A 55 -2.17 -5.66 -0.34
CA ILE A 55 -1.80 -4.36 -0.92
C ILE A 55 -2.28 -4.24 -2.36
N ASN A 56 -2.37 -2.99 -2.85
CA ASN A 56 -2.53 -2.65 -4.27
C ASN A 56 -3.62 -3.44 -5.00
N THR A 57 -4.78 -3.56 -4.40
CA THR A 57 -5.92 -4.34 -4.91
C THR A 57 -6.50 -3.81 -6.23
N ASP A 58 -6.15 -2.56 -6.60
CA ASP A 58 -6.47 -1.96 -7.90
C ASP A 58 -5.52 -2.38 -9.04
N GLY A 59 -4.54 -3.24 -8.75
CA GLY A 59 -3.49 -3.66 -9.68
C GLY A 59 -2.21 -2.82 -9.59
N GLY A 60 -2.24 -1.74 -8.81
CA GLY A 60 -1.10 -0.87 -8.61
C GLY A 60 -0.61 -0.14 -9.87
N GLY A 61 0.52 0.50 -9.78
CA GLY A 61 1.17 1.18 -10.90
C GLY A 61 1.73 0.23 -11.94
N LEU A 62 2.17 -0.96 -11.53
CA LEU A 62 2.78 -1.93 -12.45
C LEU A 62 1.77 -2.59 -13.39
N CYS A 63 0.53 -2.79 -12.95
CA CYS A 63 -0.47 -3.52 -13.74
C CYS A 63 -1.59 -2.65 -14.29
N ASN A 64 -1.93 -1.52 -13.64
CA ASN A 64 -3.13 -0.80 -13.99
C ASN A 64 -2.96 0.73 -14.11
N ASN A 65 -2.37 1.39 -13.12
CA ASN A 65 -2.49 2.84 -13.00
C ASN A 65 -1.17 3.54 -12.69
N HIS A 66 -0.41 3.82 -13.72
CA HIS A 66 0.82 4.63 -13.61
C HIS A 66 0.73 5.90 -14.48
N PRO A 67 -0.14 6.88 -14.14
CA PRO A 67 -0.32 8.10 -14.91
C PRO A 67 0.73 9.18 -14.56
N MET A 68 1.99 8.81 -14.42
CA MET A 68 3.11 9.69 -14.04
C MET A 68 2.82 10.46 -12.74
N ASN A 69 2.71 11.78 -12.79
CA ASN A 69 2.57 12.66 -11.62
C ASN A 69 1.32 12.39 -10.75
N ARG A 70 0.37 11.61 -11.23
CA ARG A 70 -0.89 11.34 -10.52
C ARG A 70 -0.94 9.96 -9.87
N GLY A 71 0.11 9.15 -10.02
CA GLY A 71 0.15 7.78 -9.49
C GLY A 71 -0.02 7.68 -7.98
N GLY A 72 0.40 8.70 -7.22
CA GLY A 72 0.15 8.78 -5.79
C GLY A 72 -1.34 8.92 -5.43
N MET A 73 -2.12 9.64 -6.24
CA MET A 73 -3.56 9.82 -5.99
C MET A 73 -4.35 8.52 -6.18
N THR A 74 -3.93 7.65 -7.08
CA THR A 74 -4.59 6.34 -7.25
C THR A 74 -4.48 5.48 -6.00
N LYS A 75 -3.40 5.64 -5.24
CA LYS A 75 -3.22 4.97 -3.94
C LYS A 75 -4.26 5.45 -2.91
N VAL A 76 -4.52 6.73 -2.88
CA VAL A 76 -5.57 7.33 -2.02
C VAL A 76 -6.96 6.82 -2.43
N ILE A 77 -7.25 6.81 -3.72
CA ILE A 77 -8.56 6.37 -4.24
C ILE A 77 -8.86 4.94 -3.81
N GLU A 78 -7.91 4.02 -4.02
CA GLU A 78 -8.13 2.62 -3.66
C GLU A 78 -8.22 2.41 -2.15
N ALA A 79 -7.40 3.10 -1.34
CA ALA A 79 -7.51 3.06 0.10
C ALA A 79 -8.91 3.50 0.59
N VAL A 80 -9.44 4.58 0.03
CA VAL A 80 -10.80 5.07 0.35
C VAL A 80 -11.88 4.07 -0.10
N ARG A 81 -11.74 3.45 -1.29
CA ARG A 81 -12.68 2.41 -1.75
C ARG A 81 -12.72 1.22 -0.81
N GLN A 82 -11.56 0.75 -0.35
CA GLN A 82 -11.48 -0.35 0.61
C GLN A 82 -12.19 -0.01 1.93
N LEU A 83 -11.95 1.19 2.47
CA LEU A 83 -12.60 1.67 3.70
C LEU A 83 -14.12 1.76 3.56
N ARG A 84 -14.61 2.21 2.39
CA ARG A 84 -16.05 2.37 2.12
C ARG A 84 -16.77 1.07 1.74
N GLY A 85 -16.04 -0.02 1.50
CA GLY A 85 -16.60 -1.25 0.95
C GLY A 85 -17.00 -1.12 -0.52
N GLU A 86 -16.39 -0.19 -1.25
CA GLU A 86 -16.65 0.13 -2.66
C GLU A 86 -15.57 -0.44 -3.62
N ALA A 87 -14.62 -1.19 -3.10
CA ALA A 87 -13.63 -1.87 -3.93
C ALA A 87 -14.28 -3.02 -4.71
N ASN A 88 -13.57 -3.54 -5.72
CA ASN A 88 -14.05 -4.73 -6.44
C ASN A 88 -14.30 -5.86 -5.44
N SER A 89 -15.46 -6.48 -5.50
CA SER A 89 -15.91 -7.49 -4.52
C SER A 89 -14.95 -8.66 -4.34
N VAL A 90 -14.20 -9.01 -5.39
CA VAL A 90 -13.21 -10.11 -5.35
C VAL A 90 -11.99 -9.78 -4.48
N VAL A 91 -11.66 -8.50 -4.37
CA VAL A 91 -10.48 -8.01 -3.64
C VAL A 91 -10.83 -7.07 -2.48
N GLN A 92 -12.10 -6.93 -2.15
CA GLN A 92 -12.55 -6.15 -1.00
C GLN A 92 -12.04 -6.79 0.30
N ILE A 93 -11.35 -5.99 1.12
CA ILE A 93 -10.83 -6.43 2.40
C ILE A 93 -11.96 -6.40 3.44
N PRO A 94 -12.26 -7.52 4.09
CA PRO A 94 -13.27 -7.57 5.14
C PRO A 94 -12.87 -6.70 6.35
N ASN A 95 -13.83 -5.96 6.90
CA ASN A 95 -13.62 -5.12 8.08
C ASN A 95 -12.42 -4.17 7.96
N CYS A 96 -12.22 -3.60 6.78
CA CYS A 96 -11.20 -2.59 6.54
C CYS A 96 -11.64 -1.28 7.21
N ASP A 97 -11.08 -1.00 8.37
CA ASP A 97 -11.34 0.20 9.18
C ASP A 97 -10.18 1.19 9.15
N ILE A 98 -8.94 0.72 8.99
CA ILE A 98 -7.76 1.56 8.85
C ILE A 98 -6.98 1.15 7.61
N ALA A 99 -6.71 2.11 6.74
CA ALA A 99 -5.95 1.92 5.51
C ALA A 99 -4.80 2.93 5.39
N LEU A 100 -3.71 2.50 4.76
CA LEU A 100 -2.54 3.32 4.48
C LEU A 100 -2.41 3.57 2.97
N ALA A 101 -2.12 4.79 2.58
CA ALA A 101 -1.66 5.12 1.23
C ALA A 101 -0.25 5.72 1.30
N HIS A 102 0.69 5.16 0.53
CA HIS A 102 2.06 5.63 0.48
C HIS A 102 2.51 5.87 -0.96
N GLY A 103 2.98 7.06 -1.23
CA GLY A 103 3.51 7.48 -2.52
C GLY A 103 4.99 7.86 -2.42
N THR A 104 5.75 7.51 -3.45
CA THR A 104 7.13 7.96 -3.63
C THR A 104 7.30 8.61 -4.99
N GLY A 105 8.18 9.59 -5.08
CA GLY A 105 8.42 10.30 -6.33
C GLY A 105 9.67 11.17 -6.29
N GLY A 106 9.83 11.95 -7.33
CA GLY A 106 10.95 12.86 -7.51
C GLY A 106 11.87 12.47 -8.66
N GLY A 107 12.59 13.43 -9.21
CA GLY A 107 13.35 13.28 -10.45
C GLY A 107 14.85 13.59 -10.36
N LEU A 108 15.39 13.86 -9.17
CA LEU A 108 16.82 14.19 -9.00
C LEU A 108 17.60 12.97 -8.49
N GLY A 109 18.25 12.26 -9.40
CA GLY A 109 19.09 11.10 -9.09
C GLY A 109 18.32 9.87 -8.66
N THR A 110 17.68 9.93 -7.49
CA THR A 110 16.79 8.89 -6.95
C THR A 110 15.45 9.51 -6.57
N ARG A 111 14.49 8.66 -6.18
CA ARG A 111 13.25 9.14 -5.58
C ARG A 111 13.53 9.78 -4.24
N HIS A 112 13.35 11.08 -4.13
CA HIS A 112 13.75 11.88 -2.99
C HIS A 112 12.56 12.42 -2.18
N GLY A 113 11.34 12.13 -2.60
CA GLY A 113 10.12 12.53 -1.90
C GLY A 113 9.21 11.35 -1.65
N SER A 114 8.61 11.30 -0.46
CA SER A 114 7.56 10.34 -0.11
C SER A 114 6.49 11.00 0.75
N ALA A 115 5.28 10.49 0.66
CA ALA A 115 4.18 10.90 1.52
C ALA A 115 3.40 9.67 1.97
N THR A 116 3.06 9.63 3.25
CA THR A 116 2.25 8.58 3.85
C THR A 116 0.99 9.21 4.43
N LEU A 117 -0.15 8.65 4.10
CA LEU A 117 -1.44 9.02 4.65
C LEU A 117 -2.07 7.80 5.29
N ILE A 118 -2.69 7.99 6.45
CA ILE A 118 -3.48 6.97 7.13
C ILE A 118 -4.91 7.47 7.16
N PHE A 119 -5.83 6.59 6.78
CA PHE A 119 -7.25 6.84 6.72
C PHE A 119 -7.98 5.88 7.64
N GLU A 120 -9.00 6.39 8.30
CA GLU A 120 -9.90 5.64 9.16
C GLU A 120 -11.32 5.77 8.64
N ARG A 121 -12.10 4.69 8.74
CA ARG A 121 -13.53 4.71 8.48
C ARG A 121 -14.28 5.19 9.72
N GLU A 122 -15.08 6.22 9.57
CA GLU A 122 -16.03 6.68 10.59
C GLU A 122 -17.23 5.74 10.76
#